data_786f1cfa59b51e8678ecce2fac93db6b
#
_entry.id   786f1cfa59b51e8678ecce2fac93db6b
#
_cell.length_a   1.000
_cell.length_b   1.000
_cell.length_c   1.000
_cell.angle_alpha   90.00
_cell.angle_beta   90.00
_cell.angle_gamma   90.00
#
_symmetry.space_group_name_H-M   'P 1'
#
loop_
_entity.id
_entity.type
_entity.pdbx_description
1 polymer ?
#
loop_
_entity_poly.entity_id
_entity_poly.type
_entity_poly.pdbx_seq_one_letter_code
_entity_poly.pdbx_strand_id
1 'polypeptide(L)'
;MSINKVLVVDDSMVDRMNIQNIISDAGYTVIAASSGVEAIEKASAERPDLIFMDVVMQQMDGYQACREISHNDSTKNIPVIFVTSKGQKADRMWAEMQGGKALVQKPYTPDQILEQINNFK
;
A
#
# COMPACT_ATOMS: atom_id res chain seq x y z
N MET A 1 10.76 -2.32 14.86
CA MET A 1 9.53 -1.53 15.04
C MET A 1 8.32 -2.41 14.84
N SER A 2 7.29 -2.20 15.63
CA SER A 2 6.05 -2.95 15.46
C SER A 2 5.12 -2.23 14.49
N ILE A 3 4.32 -3.00 13.76
CA ILE A 3 3.30 -2.46 12.88
C ILE A 3 1.96 -2.58 13.57
N ASN A 4 1.25 -1.46 13.69
CA ASN A 4 -0.05 -1.41 14.34
C ASN A 4 -1.14 -0.85 13.40
N LYS A 5 -0.81 0.15 12.61
CA LYS A 5 -1.74 0.87 11.75
C LYS A 5 -1.32 0.72 10.28
N VAL A 6 -2.23 0.24 9.45
CA VAL A 6 -1.97 -0.02 8.03
C VAL A 6 -2.97 0.78 7.18
N LEU A 7 -2.45 1.48 6.18
CA LEU A 7 -3.27 2.21 5.21
C LEU A 7 -3.46 1.34 3.97
N VAL A 8 -4.70 1.19 3.53
CA VAL A 8 -5.05 0.43 2.32
C VAL A 8 -5.62 1.39 1.30
N VAL A 9 -5.01 1.43 0.11
CA VAL A 9 -5.38 2.35 -0.97
C VAL A 9 -5.79 1.57 -2.21
N ASP A 10 -7.03 1.74 -2.63
CA ASP A 10 -7.56 1.12 -3.84
C ASP A 10 -8.83 1.89 -4.22
N ASP A 11 -9.00 2.23 -5.50
CA ASP A 11 -10.21 2.92 -5.94
C ASP A 11 -11.39 1.97 -6.15
N SER A 12 -11.15 0.66 -6.19
CA SER A 12 -12.19 -0.37 -6.18
C SER A 12 -12.61 -0.65 -4.75
N MET A 13 -13.87 -0.39 -4.42
CA MET A 13 -14.38 -0.65 -3.08
C MET A 13 -14.26 -2.13 -2.70
N VAL A 14 -14.54 -3.03 -3.65
CA VAL A 14 -14.47 -4.47 -3.39
C VAL A 14 -13.04 -4.91 -3.07
N ASP A 15 -12.08 -4.49 -3.89
CA ASP A 15 -10.68 -4.84 -3.69
C ASP A 15 -10.13 -4.23 -2.40
N ARG A 16 -10.50 -2.98 -2.13
CA ARG A 16 -10.07 -2.28 -0.92
C ARG A 16 -10.60 -3.01 0.33
N MET A 17 -11.88 -3.32 0.36
CA MET A 17 -12.50 -3.99 1.50
C MET A 17 -11.94 -5.38 1.72
N ASN A 18 -11.60 -6.08 0.65
CA ASN A 18 -11.00 -7.41 0.77
C ASN A 18 -9.68 -7.36 1.55
N ILE A 19 -8.80 -6.43 1.20
CA ILE A 19 -7.54 -6.27 1.91
C ILE A 19 -7.78 -5.76 3.34
N GLN A 20 -8.68 -4.79 3.50
CA GLN A 20 -9.02 -4.26 4.82
C GLN A 20 -9.46 -5.38 5.77
N ASN A 21 -10.32 -6.28 5.29
CA ASN A 21 -10.84 -7.37 6.11
C ASN A 21 -9.72 -8.35 6.50
N ILE A 22 -8.84 -8.68 5.58
CA ILE A 22 -7.69 -9.56 5.86
C ILE A 22 -6.84 -8.98 7.00
N ILE A 23 -6.53 -7.70 6.91
CA ILE A 23 -5.64 -7.04 7.86
C ILE A 23 -6.35 -6.83 9.20
N SER A 24 -7.61 -6.41 9.17
CA SER A 24 -8.40 -6.19 10.37
C SER A 24 -8.63 -7.49 11.15
N ASP A 25 -8.92 -8.59 10.42
CA ASP A 25 -9.11 -9.89 11.05
C ASP A 25 -7.84 -10.40 11.72
N ALA A 26 -6.68 -9.94 11.28
CA ALA A 26 -5.40 -10.31 11.89
C ALA A 26 -5.04 -9.42 13.09
N GLY A 27 -5.89 -8.47 13.46
CA GLY A 27 -5.73 -7.65 14.66
C GLY A 27 -5.08 -6.29 14.48
N TYR A 28 -4.85 -5.87 13.23
CA TYR A 28 -4.25 -4.56 12.97
C TYR A 28 -5.33 -3.49 12.81
N THR A 29 -4.98 -2.24 13.12
CA THR A 29 -5.82 -1.09 12.85
C THR A 29 -5.69 -0.74 11.36
N VAL A 30 -6.81 -0.57 10.67
CA VAL A 30 -6.82 -0.30 9.24
C VAL A 30 -7.44 1.07 8.97
N ILE A 31 -6.77 1.86 8.14
CA ILE A 31 -7.36 3.07 7.56
C ILE A 31 -7.37 2.89 6.05
N ALA A 32 -8.28 3.56 5.37
CA ALA A 32 -8.50 3.35 3.94
C ALA A 32 -8.51 4.66 3.17
N ALA A 33 -8.05 4.59 1.92
CA ALA A 33 -8.13 5.68 0.97
C ALA A 33 -8.58 5.12 -0.37
N SER A 34 -9.36 5.91 -1.11
CA SER A 34 -9.92 5.50 -2.40
C SER A 34 -9.23 6.17 -3.59
N SER A 35 -8.18 6.94 -3.35
CA SER A 35 -7.45 7.65 -4.42
C SER A 35 -6.02 7.91 -3.98
N GLY A 36 -5.17 8.24 -4.96
CA GLY A 36 -3.78 8.61 -4.69
C GLY A 36 -3.67 9.89 -3.87
N VAL A 37 -4.53 10.88 -4.16
CA VAL A 37 -4.54 12.14 -3.41
C VAL A 37 -4.92 11.89 -1.95
N GLU A 38 -5.97 11.12 -1.73
CA GLU A 38 -6.40 10.78 -0.37
C GLU A 38 -5.32 10.00 0.38
N ALA A 39 -4.61 9.11 -0.34
CA ALA A 39 -3.52 8.33 0.25
C ALA A 39 -2.40 9.24 0.77
N ILE A 40 -2.02 10.24 -0.01
CA ILE A 40 -0.98 11.20 0.38
C ILE A 40 -1.42 11.97 1.62
N GLU A 41 -2.66 12.44 1.62
CA GLU A 41 -3.21 13.18 2.76
C GLU A 41 -3.23 12.33 4.03
N LYS A 42 -3.72 11.11 3.93
CA LYS A 42 -3.83 10.21 5.08
C LYS A 42 -2.46 9.72 5.56
N ALA A 43 -1.53 9.50 4.67
CA ALA A 43 -0.17 9.13 5.07
C ALA A 43 0.45 10.21 5.95
N SER A 44 0.24 11.48 5.60
CA SER A 44 0.76 12.61 6.36
C SER A 44 0.00 12.81 7.67
N ALA A 45 -1.33 12.70 7.64
CA ALA A 45 -2.18 12.99 8.80
C ALA A 45 -2.19 11.85 9.81
N GLU A 46 -2.27 10.61 9.34
CA GLU A 46 -2.43 9.43 10.20
C GLU A 46 -1.13 8.71 10.50
N ARG A 47 -0.11 8.93 9.69
CA ARG A 47 1.21 8.28 9.82
C ARG A 47 1.12 6.78 10.04
N PRO A 48 0.56 6.05 9.07
CA PRO A 48 0.49 4.59 9.18
C PRO A 48 1.89 3.98 9.20
N ASP A 49 1.97 2.77 9.70
CA ASP A 49 3.24 2.04 9.77
C ASP A 49 3.58 1.34 8.46
N LEU A 50 2.59 1.15 7.59
CA LEU A 50 2.75 0.47 6.33
C LEU A 50 1.58 0.83 5.41
N ILE A 51 1.83 0.87 4.09
CA ILE A 51 0.80 1.20 3.09
C ILE A 51 0.73 0.09 2.05
N PHE A 52 -0.48 -0.44 1.81
CA PHE A 52 -0.78 -1.23 0.62
C PHE A 52 -1.42 -0.32 -0.42
N MET A 53 -0.85 -0.27 -1.61
CA MET A 53 -1.23 0.69 -2.64
C MET A 53 -1.50 -0.02 -3.97
N ASP A 54 -2.73 0.12 -4.48
CA ASP A 54 -3.01 -0.30 -5.84
C ASP A 54 -2.28 0.60 -6.84
N VAL A 55 -1.89 0.04 -7.97
CA VAL A 55 -1.17 0.80 -9.00
C VAL A 55 -2.14 1.52 -9.93
N VAL A 56 -3.13 0.78 -10.45
CA VAL A 56 -4.05 1.33 -11.46
C VAL A 56 -5.23 1.99 -10.78
N MET A 57 -5.19 3.32 -10.72
CA MET A 57 -6.26 4.14 -10.14
C MET A 57 -6.54 5.31 -11.06
N GLN A 58 -7.74 5.90 -10.92
CA GLN A 58 -8.12 7.07 -11.71
C GLN A 58 -7.32 8.29 -11.27
N GLN A 59 -7.02 9.16 -12.22
CA GLN A 59 -6.27 10.41 -12.04
C GLN A 59 -4.82 10.14 -11.64
N MET A 60 -4.54 10.02 -10.36
CA MET A 60 -3.18 9.74 -9.86
C MET A 60 -3.02 8.24 -9.63
N ASP A 61 -2.08 7.58 -10.33
CA ASP A 61 -1.82 6.16 -10.11
C ASP A 61 -0.98 5.94 -8.84
N GLY A 62 -0.87 4.66 -8.45
CA GLY A 62 -0.17 4.31 -7.21
C GLY A 62 1.32 4.62 -7.25
N TYR A 63 1.95 4.57 -8.40
CA TYR A 63 3.37 4.91 -8.52
C TYR A 63 3.61 6.38 -8.24
N GLN A 64 2.78 7.26 -8.78
CA GLN A 64 2.89 8.69 -8.53
C GLN A 64 2.65 9.01 -7.06
N ALA A 65 1.62 8.42 -6.47
CA ALA A 65 1.33 8.61 -5.04
C ALA A 65 2.52 8.15 -4.17
N CYS A 66 3.11 7.01 -4.51
CA CYS A 66 4.27 6.49 -3.80
C CYS A 66 5.46 7.44 -3.88
N ARG A 67 5.73 7.99 -5.07
CA ARG A 67 6.82 8.95 -5.24
C ARG A 67 6.65 10.15 -4.31
N GLU A 68 5.44 10.69 -4.24
CA GLU A 68 5.17 11.85 -3.39
C GLU A 68 5.29 11.50 -1.90
N ILE A 69 4.83 10.33 -1.49
CA ILE A 69 4.98 9.85 -0.12
C ILE A 69 6.46 9.67 0.21
N SER A 70 7.24 9.11 -0.72
CA SER A 70 8.66 8.82 -0.52
C SER A 70 9.54 10.06 -0.50
N HIS A 71 9.09 11.15 -1.11
CA HIS A 71 9.84 12.40 -1.17
C HIS A 71 9.42 13.43 -0.11
N ASN A 72 8.44 13.09 0.72
CA ASN A 72 7.99 13.97 1.81
C ASN A 72 8.69 13.54 3.10
N ASP A 73 9.35 14.46 3.77
CA ASP A 73 10.12 14.15 4.97
C ASP A 73 9.28 13.49 6.07
N SER A 74 7.99 13.84 6.17
CA SER A 74 7.12 13.28 7.21
C SER A 74 6.66 11.85 6.92
N THR A 75 6.75 11.40 5.67
CA THR A 75 6.20 10.11 5.24
C THR A 75 7.21 9.19 4.54
N LYS A 76 8.41 9.68 4.26
CA LYS A 76 9.39 8.97 3.43
C LYS A 76 9.82 7.60 3.99
N ASN A 77 9.68 7.40 5.28
CA ASN A 77 10.09 6.15 5.92
C ASN A 77 8.96 5.12 6.02
N ILE A 78 7.75 5.45 5.58
CA ILE A 78 6.63 4.52 5.58
C ILE A 78 6.80 3.56 4.40
N PRO A 79 6.93 2.24 4.65
CA PRO A 79 7.06 1.31 3.53
C PRO A 79 5.76 1.21 2.74
N VAL A 80 5.89 1.28 1.42
CA VAL A 80 4.76 1.15 0.48
C VAL A 80 4.91 -0.19 -0.25
N ILE A 81 3.86 -0.99 -0.19
CA ILE A 81 3.77 -2.27 -0.88
C ILE A 81 2.69 -2.14 -1.95
N PHE A 82 3.07 -2.32 -3.21
CA PHE A 82 2.11 -2.26 -4.30
C PHE A 82 1.32 -3.55 -4.40
N VAL A 83 0.04 -3.44 -4.73
CA VAL A 83 -0.84 -4.58 -4.99
C VAL A 83 -1.44 -4.36 -6.36
N THR A 84 -1.13 -5.22 -7.33
CA THR A 84 -1.50 -4.98 -8.72
C THR A 84 -1.65 -6.28 -9.49
N SER A 85 -2.45 -6.24 -10.57
CA SER A 85 -2.54 -7.36 -11.50
C SER A 85 -1.29 -7.47 -12.40
N LYS A 86 -0.42 -6.45 -12.40
CA LYS A 86 0.79 -6.40 -13.22
C LYS A 86 2.00 -6.74 -12.37
N GLY A 87 2.35 -8.04 -12.30
CA GLY A 87 3.41 -8.52 -11.42
C GLY A 87 4.62 -9.10 -12.14
N GLN A 88 4.88 -8.71 -13.40
CA GLN A 88 6.06 -9.18 -14.12
C GLN A 88 7.33 -8.51 -13.59
N LYS A 89 8.49 -9.02 -14.02
CA LYS A 89 9.78 -8.52 -13.54
C LYS A 89 9.95 -7.02 -13.80
N ALA A 90 9.54 -6.54 -14.97
CA ALA A 90 9.63 -5.12 -15.29
C ALA A 90 8.75 -4.27 -14.37
N ASP A 91 7.55 -4.76 -14.03
CA ASP A 91 6.65 -4.07 -13.11
C ASP A 91 7.28 -3.96 -11.73
N ARG A 92 7.92 -5.04 -11.25
CA ARG A 92 8.58 -5.06 -9.94
C ARG A 92 9.75 -4.10 -9.89
N MET A 93 10.53 -4.04 -10.97
CA MET A 93 11.66 -3.11 -11.05
C MET A 93 11.18 -1.66 -11.06
N TRP A 94 10.11 -1.39 -11.82
CA TRP A 94 9.54 -0.04 -11.88
C TRP A 94 9.00 0.37 -10.51
N ALA A 95 8.31 -0.54 -9.82
CA ALA A 95 7.79 -0.28 -8.47
C ALA A 95 8.90 0.13 -7.51
N GLU A 96 10.02 -0.60 -7.54
CA GLU A 96 11.17 -0.30 -6.68
C GLU A 96 11.74 1.08 -7.00
N MET A 97 11.84 1.44 -8.28
CA MET A 97 12.32 2.75 -8.70
C MET A 97 11.44 3.89 -8.21
N GLN A 98 10.15 3.63 -7.99
CA GLN A 98 9.23 4.64 -7.45
C GLN A 98 9.26 4.75 -5.93
N GLY A 99 10.09 3.96 -5.28
CA GLY A 99 10.20 3.96 -3.82
C GLY A 99 9.43 2.86 -3.12
N GLY A 100 8.78 1.96 -3.87
CA GLY A 100 8.09 0.82 -3.29
C GLY A 100 9.05 -0.20 -2.73
N LYS A 101 8.63 -0.89 -1.66
CA LYS A 101 9.46 -1.89 -0.99
C LYS A 101 9.15 -3.30 -1.44
N ALA A 102 7.95 -3.54 -1.94
CA ALA A 102 7.53 -4.86 -2.42
C ALA A 102 6.34 -4.71 -3.36
N LEU A 103 5.99 -5.80 -4.03
CA LEU A 103 4.84 -5.86 -4.91
C LEU A 103 4.16 -7.21 -4.73
N VAL A 104 2.85 -7.20 -4.50
CA VAL A 104 2.02 -8.39 -4.42
C VAL A 104 1.14 -8.44 -5.67
N GLN A 105 1.16 -9.55 -6.39
CA GLN A 105 0.38 -9.70 -7.62
C GLN A 105 -1.03 -10.20 -7.31
N LYS A 106 -2.02 -9.57 -7.92
CA LYS A 106 -3.41 -10.04 -7.88
C LYS A 106 -3.59 -11.19 -8.88
N PRO A 107 -4.34 -12.23 -8.57
CA PRO A 107 -4.98 -12.48 -7.28
C PRO A 107 -3.97 -12.96 -6.24
N TYR A 108 -4.23 -12.61 -4.99
CA TYR A 108 -3.36 -12.97 -3.87
C TYR A 108 -4.13 -13.81 -2.84
N THR A 109 -3.40 -14.49 -1.97
CA THR A 109 -3.98 -15.16 -0.81
C THR A 109 -3.86 -14.24 0.41
N PRO A 110 -4.71 -14.44 1.44
CA PRO A 110 -4.55 -13.68 2.68
C PRO A 110 -3.14 -13.79 3.28
N ASP A 111 -2.53 -14.97 3.19
CA ASP A 111 -1.17 -15.19 3.70
C ASP A 111 -0.14 -14.31 3.01
N GLN A 112 -0.30 -14.05 1.72
CA GLN A 112 0.63 -13.18 0.98
C GLN A 112 0.57 -11.73 1.48
N ILE A 113 -0.61 -11.25 1.85
CA ILE A 113 -0.78 -9.92 2.42
C ILE A 113 -0.15 -9.87 3.83
N LEU A 114 -0.45 -10.84 4.67
CA LEU A 114 0.05 -10.88 6.05
C LEU A 114 1.55 -11.09 6.11
N GLU A 115 2.11 -11.85 5.16
CA GLU A 115 3.55 -12.05 5.05
C GLU A 115 4.28 -10.72 4.85
N GLN A 116 3.71 -9.83 4.03
CA GLN A 116 4.32 -8.52 3.81
C GLN A 116 4.38 -7.71 5.10
N ILE A 117 3.33 -7.76 5.92
CA ILE A 117 3.35 -7.08 7.21
C ILE A 117 4.46 -7.65 8.09
N ASN A 118 4.59 -8.97 8.12
CA ASN A 118 5.63 -9.62 8.92
C ASN A 118 7.04 -9.25 8.47
N ASN A 119 7.24 -9.04 7.17
CA ASN A 119 8.55 -8.69 6.63
C ASN A 119 9.03 -7.29 7.07
N PHE A 120 8.12 -6.44 7.51
CA PHE A 120 8.45 -5.06 7.88
C PHE A 120 8.30 -4.79 9.38
N LYS A 121 8.04 -5.82 10.16
CA LYS A 121 7.98 -5.69 11.63
C LYS A 121 9.34 -5.41 12.24
#